data_619b8a5f030b2ddc4e1a7ada9dcd7ec4
#
_entry.id   619b8a5f030b2ddc4e1a7ada9dcd7ec4
#
_cell.length_a   1.000
_cell.length_b   1.000
_cell.length_c   1.000
_cell.angle_alpha   90.00
_cell.angle_beta   90.00
_cell.angle_gamma   90.00
#
_symmetry.space_group_name_H-M   'P 1'
#
loop_
_entity.id
_entity.type
_entity.pdbx_description
1 polymer ?
#
loop_
_entity_poly.entity_id
_entity_poly.type
_entity_poly.pdbx_seq_one_letter_code
_entity_poly.pdbx_strand_id
1 'polypeptide(L)'
;MKIQFFLFILLIVAICSCNNGKFYTPEDFAKVEKIDAHYHIYTNANVSMEQMQKDNFRVLSINTYSGGCERVLDAHLWMKTLNEEYPDRFAYTATFCLDGWDEPGWVENTIAWIDQCVANGAIAVKVWKNVGMEFRNKDSVLVMIDNPQFDPVFRHLANKGIPLVGHLGEPKNCWLPLKEMTTKNDSSYFARNPQYHMYKHPEYPSYEEQMAARDRMLEKNPNLVFIGCHLASLEWSVDELAGFLNRFPNTAVDLAARMGQLFYQSREDREKVRTFFIQYQDRLLYGTDIIDRGGDATALQNQMHQTWLRDWKYLATNHKMTSNLIDGEFRALKLPKEVIDKLYRENAERWY
;
A
#
# COMPACT_ATOMS: atom_id res chain seq x y z
N MET A 1 -50.04 55.68 -40.09
CA MET A 1 -49.18 55.60 -38.89
C MET A 1 -49.12 54.12 -38.48
N LYS A 2 -48.02 53.41 -38.87
CA LYS A 2 -47.82 52.01 -38.55
C LYS A 2 -46.83 51.96 -37.37
N ILE A 3 -47.30 51.46 -36.26
CA ILE A 3 -46.46 51.17 -35.05
C ILE A 3 -45.82 49.80 -35.20
N GLN A 4 -44.48 49.78 -35.33
CA GLN A 4 -43.72 48.54 -35.32
C GLN A 4 -43.40 48.20 -33.85
N PHE A 5 -43.87 47.03 -33.41
CA PHE A 5 -43.46 46.41 -32.15
C PHE A 5 -42.13 45.69 -32.34
N PHE A 6 -41.07 46.15 -31.69
CA PHE A 6 -39.81 45.44 -31.58
C PHE A 6 -39.91 44.45 -30.41
N LEU A 7 -39.90 43.14 -30.75
CA LEU A 7 -39.79 42.08 -29.76
C LEU A 7 -38.33 41.86 -29.40
N PHE A 8 -37.93 42.28 -28.17
CA PHE A 8 -36.61 41.93 -27.62
C PHE A 8 -36.67 40.50 -27.11
N ILE A 9 -36.03 39.55 -27.83
CA ILE A 9 -35.80 38.19 -27.34
C ILE A 9 -34.54 38.24 -26.46
N LEU A 10 -34.72 38.16 -25.13
CA LEU A 10 -33.64 37.98 -24.19
C LEU A 10 -33.12 36.55 -24.30
N LEU A 11 -31.97 36.39 -24.96
CA LEU A 11 -31.24 35.09 -25.00
C LEU A 11 -30.54 34.90 -23.64
N ILE A 12 -31.17 34.13 -22.74
CA ILE A 12 -30.50 33.66 -21.53
C ILE A 12 -29.52 32.56 -21.95
N VAL A 13 -28.25 32.94 -22.14
CA VAL A 13 -27.15 31.98 -22.24
C VAL A 13 -26.93 31.38 -20.86
N ALA A 14 -27.49 30.20 -20.64
CA ALA A 14 -27.13 29.35 -19.49
C ALA A 14 -25.66 28.97 -19.67
N ILE A 15 -24.78 29.65 -18.97
CA ILE A 15 -23.39 29.21 -18.81
C ILE A 15 -23.44 27.95 -17.91
N CYS A 16 -23.70 26.80 -18.52
CA CYS A 16 -23.39 25.52 -17.90
C CYS A 16 -21.88 25.50 -17.69
N SER A 17 -21.46 25.74 -16.46
CA SER A 17 -20.07 25.58 -16.03
C SER A 17 -19.62 24.16 -16.36
N CYS A 18 -18.87 23.99 -17.45
CA CYS A 18 -18.23 22.74 -17.86
C CYS A 18 -17.07 22.40 -16.91
N ASN A 19 -17.38 22.15 -15.62
CA ASN A 19 -16.42 21.63 -14.66
C ASN A 19 -16.64 20.11 -14.41
N ASN A 20 -17.55 19.48 -15.16
CA ASN A 20 -17.98 18.10 -14.97
C ASN A 20 -17.00 17.04 -15.49
N GLY A 21 -15.88 17.42 -16.10
CA GLY A 21 -14.89 16.47 -16.64
C GLY A 21 -13.64 16.24 -15.79
N LYS A 22 -13.29 17.15 -14.86
CA LYS A 22 -11.95 17.18 -14.23
C LYS A 22 -11.86 16.38 -12.91
N PHE A 23 -12.96 16.14 -12.23
CA PHE A 23 -13.00 15.49 -10.91
C PHE A 23 -14.07 14.41 -10.85
N TYR A 24 -13.83 13.38 -10.05
CA TYR A 24 -14.84 12.39 -9.70
C TYR A 24 -15.75 12.88 -8.60
N THR A 25 -16.92 12.25 -8.50
CA THR A 25 -17.93 12.47 -7.45
C THR A 25 -18.04 11.19 -6.58
N PRO A 26 -18.72 11.26 -5.43
CA PRO A 26 -18.99 10.06 -4.63
C PRO A 26 -19.73 8.96 -5.41
N GLU A 27 -20.61 9.34 -6.35
CA GLU A 27 -21.46 8.43 -7.14
C GLU A 27 -20.67 7.68 -8.23
N ASP A 28 -19.44 8.10 -8.50
CA ASP A 28 -18.55 7.43 -9.45
C ASP A 28 -17.81 6.23 -8.80
N PHE A 29 -17.87 6.09 -7.47
CA PHE A 29 -17.15 5.06 -6.72
C PHE A 29 -17.32 3.65 -7.28
N ALA A 30 -18.55 3.19 -7.45
CA ALA A 30 -18.82 1.84 -7.95
C ALA A 30 -18.59 1.68 -9.48
N LYS A 31 -18.48 2.80 -10.22
CA LYS A 31 -18.34 2.78 -11.69
C LYS A 31 -16.88 2.69 -12.12
N VAL A 32 -15.99 3.36 -11.37
CA VAL A 32 -14.55 3.39 -11.67
C VAL A 32 -13.92 2.07 -11.26
N GLU A 33 -13.17 1.47 -12.16
CA GLU A 33 -12.38 0.29 -11.85
C GLU A 33 -11.19 0.65 -10.97
N LYS A 34 -10.95 -0.15 -9.94
CA LYS A 34 -9.93 0.12 -8.93
C LYS A 34 -9.16 -1.15 -8.56
N ILE A 35 -7.92 -0.99 -8.15
CA ILE A 35 -7.06 -2.04 -7.62
C ILE A 35 -6.68 -1.67 -6.18
N ASP A 36 -6.92 -2.57 -5.25
CA ASP A 36 -6.32 -2.57 -3.93
C ASP A 36 -5.01 -3.37 -4.02
N ALA A 37 -3.89 -2.66 -4.17
CA ALA A 37 -2.58 -3.25 -4.43
C ALA A 37 -1.88 -3.78 -3.15
N HIS A 38 -2.58 -3.78 -2.01
CA HIS A 38 -2.07 -4.33 -0.76
C HIS A 38 -3.23 -4.88 0.09
N TYR A 39 -3.59 -6.10 -0.19
CA TYR A 39 -4.62 -6.86 0.50
C TYR A 39 -4.03 -8.20 0.96
N HIS A 40 -4.64 -8.87 1.95
CA HIS A 40 -4.18 -10.16 2.42
C HIS A 40 -5.33 -11.17 2.43
N ILE A 41 -5.19 -12.29 1.71
CA ILE A 41 -6.14 -13.40 1.74
C ILE A 41 -5.43 -14.64 2.28
N TYR A 42 -5.90 -15.15 3.42
CA TYR A 42 -5.40 -16.35 4.08
C TYR A 42 -6.47 -17.44 4.20
N THR A 43 -7.37 -17.49 3.24
CA THR A 43 -8.48 -18.44 3.18
C THR A 43 -8.79 -18.78 1.73
N ASN A 44 -9.38 -19.93 1.50
CA ASN A 44 -9.95 -20.32 0.20
C ASN A 44 -11.41 -19.90 0.04
N ALA A 45 -11.99 -19.19 1.02
CA ALA A 45 -13.33 -18.66 0.91
C ALA A 45 -13.37 -17.47 -0.06
N ASN A 46 -14.43 -17.39 -0.86
CA ASN A 46 -14.58 -16.37 -1.89
C ASN A 46 -15.37 -15.11 -1.42
N VAL A 47 -15.44 -14.90 -0.12
CA VAL A 47 -16.23 -13.80 0.48
C VAL A 47 -15.79 -12.43 -0.01
N SER A 48 -14.49 -12.22 -0.11
CA SER A 48 -13.90 -10.97 -0.62
C SER A 48 -14.30 -10.71 -2.07
N MET A 49 -14.41 -11.74 -2.91
CA MET A 49 -14.68 -11.61 -4.35
C MET A 49 -16.06 -10.98 -4.64
N GLU A 50 -17.08 -11.30 -3.84
CA GLU A 50 -18.40 -10.69 -4.00
C GLU A 50 -18.37 -9.18 -3.75
N GLN A 51 -17.65 -8.74 -2.70
CA GLN A 51 -17.55 -7.31 -2.41
C GLN A 51 -16.67 -6.58 -3.42
N MET A 52 -15.59 -7.21 -3.91
CA MET A 52 -14.79 -6.68 -5.01
C MET A 52 -15.64 -6.42 -6.25
N GLN A 53 -16.52 -7.34 -6.60
CA GLN A 53 -17.42 -7.17 -7.75
C GLN A 53 -18.40 -6.02 -7.55
N LYS A 54 -19.02 -5.90 -6.36
CA LYS A 54 -19.99 -4.83 -6.03
C LYS A 54 -19.37 -3.44 -6.11
N ASP A 55 -18.14 -3.28 -5.60
CA ASP A 55 -17.44 -2.00 -5.52
C ASP A 55 -16.47 -1.77 -6.68
N ASN A 56 -16.43 -2.68 -7.67
CA ASN A 56 -15.57 -2.63 -8.84
C ASN A 56 -14.07 -2.54 -8.49
N PHE A 57 -13.62 -3.45 -7.61
CA PHE A 57 -12.22 -3.63 -7.27
C PHE A 57 -11.63 -4.93 -7.84
N ARG A 58 -10.34 -4.88 -8.13
CA ARG A 58 -9.41 -6.01 -8.19
C ARG A 58 -8.51 -5.92 -6.97
N VAL A 59 -7.87 -7.02 -6.56
CA VAL A 59 -6.90 -7.01 -5.47
C VAL A 59 -5.61 -7.70 -5.84
N LEU A 60 -4.51 -7.17 -5.28
CA LEU A 60 -3.24 -7.86 -5.19
C LEU A 60 -3.07 -8.38 -3.75
N SER A 61 -3.14 -9.69 -3.58
CA SER A 61 -2.88 -10.33 -2.28
C SER A 61 -1.38 -10.44 -2.03
N ILE A 62 -0.95 -9.80 -0.94
CA ILE A 62 0.45 -9.78 -0.53
C ILE A 62 0.70 -10.98 0.39
N ASN A 63 1.49 -11.94 -0.07
CA ASN A 63 1.93 -13.06 0.77
C ASN A 63 2.99 -12.60 1.78
N THR A 64 2.99 -13.17 2.98
CA THR A 64 3.96 -12.84 4.02
C THR A 64 4.57 -14.08 4.63
N TYR A 65 5.87 -14.02 4.94
CA TYR A 65 6.51 -15.02 5.77
C TYR A 65 6.13 -14.78 7.24
N SER A 66 5.07 -15.44 7.67
CA SER A 66 4.64 -15.42 9.06
C SER A 66 4.23 -16.84 9.49
N GLY A 67 5.03 -17.51 10.31
CA GLY A 67 4.72 -18.82 10.89
C GLY A 67 5.36 -20.02 10.19
N GLY A 68 6.54 -19.86 9.58
CA GLY A 68 7.36 -20.93 9.03
C GLY A 68 7.15 -21.26 7.56
N CYS A 69 8.03 -22.09 7.02
CA CYS A 69 8.07 -22.41 5.59
C CYS A 69 6.84 -23.19 5.09
N GLU A 70 6.25 -24.05 5.93
CA GLU A 70 5.02 -24.77 5.56
C GLU A 70 3.88 -23.79 5.22
N ARG A 71 3.72 -22.74 6.01
CA ARG A 71 2.70 -21.71 5.75
C ARG A 71 2.97 -20.88 4.50
N VAL A 72 4.24 -20.67 4.15
CA VAL A 72 4.60 -20.02 2.88
C VAL A 72 4.15 -20.86 1.69
N LEU A 73 4.36 -22.18 1.75
CA LEU A 73 3.92 -23.10 0.71
C LEU A 73 2.40 -23.17 0.62
N ASP A 74 1.70 -23.35 1.75
CA ASP A 74 0.24 -23.41 1.79
C ASP A 74 -0.38 -22.12 1.24
N ALA A 75 0.11 -20.96 1.67
CA ALA A 75 -0.38 -19.67 1.19
C ALA A 75 -0.15 -19.52 -0.31
N HIS A 76 1.00 -19.95 -0.84
CA HIS A 76 1.26 -19.94 -2.28
C HIS A 76 0.26 -20.80 -3.06
N LEU A 77 -0.04 -22.01 -2.57
CA LEU A 77 -0.99 -22.92 -3.22
C LEU A 77 -2.41 -22.36 -3.23
N TRP A 78 -2.86 -21.75 -2.14
CA TRP A 78 -4.17 -21.08 -2.08
C TRP A 78 -4.25 -19.89 -3.04
N MET A 79 -3.24 -19.05 -3.06
CA MET A 79 -3.20 -17.87 -3.93
C MET A 79 -3.13 -18.26 -5.41
N LYS A 80 -2.37 -19.30 -5.74
CA LYS A 80 -2.34 -19.86 -7.09
C LYS A 80 -3.74 -20.33 -7.52
N THR A 81 -4.44 -21.07 -6.66
CA THR A 81 -5.80 -21.55 -6.94
C THR A 81 -6.78 -20.38 -7.13
N LEU A 82 -6.74 -19.37 -6.25
CA LEU A 82 -7.60 -18.18 -6.39
C LEU A 82 -7.29 -17.38 -7.66
N ASN A 83 -6.01 -17.29 -8.05
CA ASN A 83 -5.62 -16.61 -9.28
C ASN A 83 -6.10 -17.36 -10.54
N GLU A 84 -6.11 -18.70 -10.52
CA GLU A 84 -6.65 -19.53 -11.59
C GLU A 84 -8.19 -19.43 -11.69
N GLU A 85 -8.87 -19.31 -10.53
CA GLU A 85 -10.34 -19.22 -10.45
C GLU A 85 -10.85 -17.81 -10.77
N TYR A 86 -10.11 -16.75 -10.37
CA TYR A 86 -10.52 -15.34 -10.51
C TYR A 86 -9.44 -14.49 -11.20
N PRO A 87 -8.96 -14.84 -12.40
CA PRO A 87 -7.82 -14.18 -13.05
C PRO A 87 -8.05 -12.68 -13.33
N ASP A 88 -9.31 -12.27 -13.50
CA ASP A 88 -9.68 -10.86 -13.75
C ASP A 88 -9.84 -10.02 -12.48
N ARG A 89 -9.79 -10.63 -11.29
CA ARG A 89 -10.05 -9.95 -10.01
C ARG A 89 -8.95 -10.09 -8.99
N PHE A 90 -8.10 -11.08 -9.14
CA PHE A 90 -7.11 -11.46 -8.15
C PHE A 90 -5.73 -11.63 -8.79
N ALA A 91 -4.73 -11.06 -8.14
CA ALA A 91 -3.32 -11.32 -8.35
C ALA A 91 -2.63 -11.54 -7.01
N TYR A 92 -1.41 -12.07 -6.99
CA TYR A 92 -0.70 -12.32 -5.73
C TYR A 92 0.82 -12.15 -5.86
N THR A 93 1.47 -11.92 -4.70
CA THR A 93 2.92 -11.93 -4.58
C THR A 93 3.41 -13.25 -4.00
N ALA A 94 4.60 -13.70 -4.41
CA ALA A 94 5.35 -14.69 -3.67
C ALA A 94 5.95 -14.07 -2.40
N THR A 95 6.41 -14.93 -1.50
CA THR A 95 7.39 -14.64 -0.46
C THR A 95 8.33 -15.83 -0.34
N PHE A 96 9.40 -15.72 0.39
CA PHE A 96 10.35 -16.80 0.58
C PHE A 96 10.61 -17.07 2.07
N CYS A 97 11.07 -18.26 2.32
CA CYS A 97 11.37 -18.77 3.66
C CYS A 97 12.76 -18.34 4.12
N LEU A 98 12.91 -18.03 5.41
CA LEU A 98 14.19 -17.71 6.03
C LEU A 98 14.78 -18.92 6.81
N ASP A 99 14.03 -20.01 6.95
CA ASP A 99 14.58 -21.22 7.54
C ASP A 99 15.73 -21.74 6.65
N GLY A 100 16.78 -22.23 7.27
CA GLY A 100 18.01 -22.62 6.55
C GLY A 100 18.89 -21.44 6.10
N TRP A 101 18.62 -20.22 6.56
CA TRP A 101 19.43 -19.03 6.25
C TRP A 101 20.93 -19.25 6.38
N ASP A 102 21.36 -19.90 7.44
CA ASP A 102 22.78 -20.16 7.74
C ASP A 102 23.32 -21.44 7.06
N GLU A 103 22.49 -22.15 6.30
CA GLU A 103 22.87 -23.38 5.61
C GLU A 103 23.40 -23.08 4.18
N PRO A 104 24.36 -23.89 3.69
CA PRO A 104 24.79 -23.83 2.29
C PRO A 104 23.60 -24.06 1.35
N GLY A 105 23.49 -23.25 0.28
CA GLY A 105 22.45 -23.40 -0.73
C GLY A 105 21.15 -22.63 -0.44
N TRP A 106 21.03 -21.89 0.68
CA TRP A 106 19.84 -21.09 0.96
C TRP A 106 19.53 -20.10 -0.18
N VAL A 107 20.54 -19.43 -0.72
CA VAL A 107 20.38 -18.47 -1.81
C VAL A 107 19.82 -19.13 -3.07
N GLU A 108 20.44 -20.23 -3.49
CA GLU A 108 20.05 -20.99 -4.69
C GLU A 108 18.64 -21.57 -4.55
N ASN A 109 18.31 -22.12 -3.38
CA ASN A 109 16.99 -22.64 -3.08
C ASN A 109 15.92 -21.54 -3.06
N THR A 110 16.25 -20.36 -2.51
CA THR A 110 15.37 -19.20 -2.48
C THR A 110 15.08 -18.69 -3.90
N ILE A 111 16.11 -18.59 -4.75
CA ILE A 111 15.96 -18.17 -6.15
C ILE A 111 15.10 -19.18 -6.92
N ALA A 112 15.36 -20.48 -6.78
CA ALA A 112 14.58 -21.53 -7.44
C ALA A 112 13.10 -21.52 -6.99
N TRP A 113 12.85 -21.29 -5.71
CA TRP A 113 11.50 -21.12 -5.16
C TRP A 113 10.78 -19.92 -5.75
N ILE A 114 11.46 -18.76 -5.83
CA ILE A 114 10.91 -17.54 -6.44
C ILE A 114 10.55 -17.79 -7.91
N ASP A 115 11.45 -18.41 -8.69
CA ASP A 115 11.21 -18.72 -10.09
C ASP A 115 10.00 -19.66 -10.26
N GLN A 116 9.85 -20.65 -9.38
CA GLN A 116 8.67 -21.53 -9.35
C GLN A 116 7.38 -20.74 -9.04
N CYS A 117 7.41 -19.85 -8.05
CA CYS A 117 6.24 -19.03 -7.71
C CYS A 117 5.81 -18.14 -8.86
N VAL A 118 6.77 -17.50 -9.55
CA VAL A 118 6.51 -16.64 -10.73
C VAL A 118 5.98 -17.48 -11.89
N ALA A 119 6.53 -18.65 -12.15
CA ALA A 119 5.99 -19.58 -13.14
C ALA A 119 4.55 -20.04 -12.84
N ASN A 120 4.14 -20.01 -11.57
CA ASN A 120 2.80 -20.30 -11.09
C ASN A 120 1.87 -19.07 -11.05
N GLY A 121 2.33 -17.89 -11.51
CA GLY A 121 1.50 -16.68 -11.63
C GLY A 121 1.72 -15.61 -10.56
N ALA A 122 2.69 -15.76 -9.63
CA ALA A 122 3.07 -14.67 -8.74
C ALA A 122 3.72 -13.54 -9.54
N ILE A 123 3.30 -12.28 -9.30
CA ILE A 123 3.74 -11.13 -10.09
C ILE A 123 4.83 -10.29 -9.41
N ALA A 124 5.13 -10.55 -8.15
CA ALA A 124 6.16 -9.86 -7.36
C ALA A 124 6.60 -10.72 -6.20
N VAL A 125 7.64 -10.29 -5.47
CA VAL A 125 8.15 -10.98 -4.27
C VAL A 125 8.08 -10.06 -3.07
N LYS A 126 7.48 -10.54 -1.97
CA LYS A 126 7.37 -9.83 -0.69
C LYS A 126 8.49 -10.18 0.26
N VAL A 127 9.08 -9.14 0.87
CA VAL A 127 9.82 -9.23 2.13
C VAL A 127 9.03 -8.54 3.24
N TRP A 128 8.93 -9.21 4.38
CA TRP A 128 8.16 -8.72 5.51
C TRP A 128 9.08 -8.18 6.62
N LYS A 129 8.53 -7.35 7.49
CA LYS A 129 9.24 -6.64 8.57
C LYS A 129 9.96 -7.54 9.60
N ASN A 130 9.70 -8.85 9.59
CA ASN A 130 10.50 -9.78 10.41
C ASN A 130 11.99 -9.68 10.06
N VAL A 131 12.34 -9.40 8.80
CA VAL A 131 13.69 -8.98 8.42
C VAL A 131 13.93 -7.57 8.98
N GLY A 132 14.92 -7.44 9.84
CA GLY A 132 15.27 -6.21 10.55
C GLY A 132 14.59 -6.03 11.91
N MET A 133 13.52 -6.78 12.23
CA MET A 133 12.80 -6.62 13.50
C MET A 133 12.67 -7.89 14.36
N GLU A 134 12.79 -9.09 13.77
CA GLU A 134 12.57 -10.33 14.52
C GLU A 134 13.61 -11.41 14.15
N PHE A 135 13.89 -11.56 12.85
CA PHE A 135 14.70 -12.67 12.35
C PHE A 135 16.16 -12.50 12.74
N ARG A 136 16.73 -13.58 13.33
CA ARG A 136 18.13 -13.65 13.76
C ARG A 136 18.80 -14.87 13.13
N ASN A 137 20.08 -14.71 12.79
CA ASN A 137 20.92 -15.81 12.32
C ASN A 137 21.30 -16.75 13.48
N LYS A 138 22.05 -17.81 13.19
CA LYS A 138 22.53 -18.79 14.20
C LYS A 138 23.35 -18.18 15.34
N ASP A 139 24.00 -17.05 15.09
CA ASP A 139 24.79 -16.32 16.10
C ASP A 139 23.92 -15.31 16.90
N SER A 140 22.59 -15.41 16.78
CA SER A 140 21.60 -14.53 17.43
C SER A 140 21.70 -13.06 16.99
N VAL A 141 22.36 -12.75 15.88
CA VAL A 141 22.46 -11.41 15.30
C VAL A 141 21.22 -11.15 14.44
N LEU A 142 20.60 -9.99 14.66
CA LEU A 142 19.45 -9.56 13.87
C LEU A 142 19.86 -9.35 12.41
N VAL A 143 19.11 -9.93 11.49
CA VAL A 143 19.39 -9.83 10.05
C VAL A 143 18.64 -8.64 9.48
N MET A 144 19.41 -7.63 9.01
CA MET A 144 18.88 -6.43 8.35
C MET A 144 18.73 -6.68 6.84
N ILE A 145 17.87 -5.88 6.18
CA ILE A 145 17.55 -6.05 4.75
C ILE A 145 18.77 -5.83 3.82
N ASP A 146 19.76 -5.08 4.24
CA ASP A 146 21.00 -4.83 3.50
C ASP A 146 22.09 -5.89 3.73
N ASN A 147 21.76 -7.00 4.42
CA ASN A 147 22.70 -8.10 4.61
C ASN A 147 23.15 -8.65 3.24
N PRO A 148 24.48 -8.84 3.02
CA PRO A 148 25.01 -9.28 1.74
C PRO A 148 24.46 -10.60 1.21
N GLN A 149 23.93 -11.44 2.08
CA GLN A 149 23.34 -12.73 1.68
C GLN A 149 22.05 -12.55 0.86
N PHE A 150 21.34 -11.44 0.99
CA PHE A 150 20.24 -11.09 0.11
C PHE A 150 20.67 -10.58 -1.27
N ASP A 151 21.90 -10.05 -1.42
CA ASP A 151 22.33 -9.39 -2.66
C ASP A 151 22.15 -10.26 -3.92
N PRO A 152 22.46 -11.58 -3.93
CA PRO A 152 22.20 -12.43 -5.11
C PRO A 152 20.70 -12.57 -5.43
N VAL A 153 19.84 -12.65 -4.40
CA VAL A 153 18.39 -12.75 -4.57
C VAL A 153 17.86 -11.46 -5.19
N PHE A 154 18.22 -10.30 -4.66
CA PHE A 154 17.76 -9.00 -5.19
C PHE A 154 18.30 -8.72 -6.60
N ARG A 155 19.54 -9.13 -6.88
CA ARG A 155 20.10 -9.06 -8.24
C ARG A 155 19.34 -9.95 -9.22
N HIS A 156 18.92 -11.16 -8.78
CA HIS A 156 18.08 -12.04 -9.59
C HIS A 156 16.72 -11.38 -9.91
N LEU A 157 16.05 -10.81 -8.92
CA LEU A 157 14.81 -10.07 -9.11
C LEU A 157 14.97 -8.91 -10.12
N ALA A 158 16.02 -8.09 -9.93
CA ALA A 158 16.32 -6.98 -10.82
C ALA A 158 16.56 -7.44 -12.27
N ASN A 159 17.32 -8.53 -12.47
CA ASN A 159 17.63 -9.08 -13.80
C ASN A 159 16.39 -9.67 -14.50
N LYS A 160 15.42 -10.16 -13.73
CA LYS A 160 14.17 -10.73 -14.25
C LYS A 160 13.06 -9.69 -14.38
N GLY A 161 13.26 -8.45 -13.88
CA GLY A 161 12.21 -7.44 -13.81
C GLY A 161 11.08 -7.78 -12.83
N ILE A 162 11.37 -8.60 -11.81
CA ILE A 162 10.39 -8.99 -10.79
C ILE A 162 10.43 -7.96 -9.67
N PRO A 163 9.31 -7.26 -9.35
CA PRO A 163 9.27 -6.27 -8.29
C PRO A 163 9.50 -6.87 -6.90
N LEU A 164 10.26 -6.16 -6.05
CA LEU A 164 10.36 -6.43 -4.62
C LEU A 164 9.37 -5.56 -3.85
N VAL A 165 8.47 -6.18 -3.11
CA VAL A 165 7.49 -5.51 -2.24
C VAL A 165 8.01 -5.55 -0.81
N GLY A 166 8.42 -4.41 -0.27
CA GLY A 166 9.12 -4.33 1.01
C GLY A 166 8.28 -3.70 2.11
N HIS A 167 7.92 -4.48 3.14
CA HIS A 167 7.48 -3.95 4.43
C HIS A 167 8.69 -3.95 5.37
N LEU A 168 9.41 -2.84 5.41
CA LEU A 168 10.67 -2.70 6.13
C LEU A 168 10.50 -1.66 7.25
N GLY A 169 10.62 -2.11 8.48
CA GLY A 169 10.32 -1.32 9.68
C GLY A 169 8.81 -1.18 9.95
N GLU A 170 8.49 -0.43 10.98
CA GLU A 170 7.14 -0.07 11.42
C GLU A 170 6.91 1.44 11.22
N PRO A 171 5.69 1.98 11.42
CA PRO A 171 5.49 3.44 11.41
C PRO A 171 6.37 4.12 12.45
N LYS A 172 6.85 5.32 12.17
CA LYS A 172 7.71 6.09 13.09
C LYS A 172 7.11 6.20 14.50
N ASN A 173 5.80 6.24 14.60
CA ASN A 173 5.08 6.20 15.89
C ASN A 173 5.50 5.00 16.76
N CYS A 174 5.94 3.88 16.18
CA CYS A 174 6.41 2.71 16.92
C CYS A 174 7.59 3.01 17.87
N TRP A 175 8.41 4.01 17.56
CA TRP A 175 9.56 4.47 18.37
C TRP A 175 9.26 5.69 19.24
N LEU A 176 7.99 6.14 19.31
CA LEU A 176 7.55 7.26 20.14
C LEU A 176 6.78 6.79 21.37
N PRO A 177 6.80 7.53 22.48
CA PRO A 177 5.88 7.28 23.58
C PRO A 177 4.42 7.46 23.12
N LEU A 178 3.49 6.65 23.64
CA LEU A 178 2.09 6.61 23.21
C LEU A 178 1.41 7.99 23.10
N LYS A 179 1.74 8.90 24.06
CA LYS A 179 1.18 10.27 24.08
C LYS A 179 1.66 11.19 22.95
N GLU A 180 2.74 10.82 22.29
CA GLU A 180 3.35 11.59 21.18
C GLU A 180 2.96 11.04 19.81
N MET A 181 2.26 9.90 19.76
CA MET A 181 1.80 9.31 18.53
C MET A 181 0.70 10.16 17.88
N THR A 182 0.83 10.36 16.57
CA THR A 182 -0.03 11.26 15.81
C THR A 182 -1.37 10.66 15.41
N THR A 183 -1.50 9.32 15.47
CA THR A 183 -2.72 8.62 15.07
C THR A 183 -3.23 7.69 16.18
N LYS A 184 -4.56 7.58 16.29
CA LYS A 184 -5.24 6.74 17.30
C LYS A 184 -5.09 5.25 17.04
N ASN A 185 -5.04 4.85 15.77
CA ASN A 185 -4.83 3.44 15.43
C ASN A 185 -3.46 2.97 15.93
N ASP A 186 -2.39 3.73 15.72
CA ASP A 186 -1.05 3.37 16.17
C ASP A 186 -0.98 3.36 17.70
N SER A 187 -1.41 4.43 18.37
CA SER A 187 -1.38 4.49 19.83
C SER A 187 -2.21 3.38 20.48
N SER A 188 -3.37 3.05 19.92
CA SER A 188 -4.22 1.95 20.39
C SER A 188 -3.60 0.59 20.13
N TYR A 189 -2.95 0.41 18.97
CA TYR A 189 -2.28 -0.84 18.62
C TYR A 189 -1.09 -1.10 19.55
N PHE A 190 -0.18 -0.16 19.69
CA PHE A 190 1.01 -0.32 20.54
C PHE A 190 0.71 -0.35 22.04
N ALA A 191 -0.38 0.28 22.49
CA ALA A 191 -0.85 0.13 23.86
C ALA A 191 -1.29 -1.30 24.18
N ARG A 192 -1.95 -1.98 23.22
CA ARG A 192 -2.42 -3.38 23.38
C ARG A 192 -1.35 -4.43 23.06
N ASN A 193 -0.32 -4.04 22.32
CA ASN A 193 0.76 -4.92 21.86
C ASN A 193 2.13 -4.35 22.23
N PRO A 194 2.45 -4.25 23.55
CA PRO A 194 3.68 -3.60 24.01
C PRO A 194 4.95 -4.30 23.52
N GLN A 195 4.88 -5.59 23.16
CA GLN A 195 6.00 -6.35 22.59
C GLN A 195 6.42 -5.85 21.20
N TYR A 196 5.53 -5.16 20.48
CA TYR A 196 5.83 -4.56 19.18
C TYR A 196 6.11 -3.04 19.27
N HIS A 197 6.08 -2.47 20.48
CA HIS A 197 6.30 -1.03 20.70
C HIS A 197 7.79 -0.76 20.91
N MET A 198 8.54 -0.48 19.86
CA MET A 198 10.01 -0.35 19.86
C MET A 198 10.52 0.74 20.79
N TYR A 199 9.73 1.76 21.11
CA TYR A 199 10.05 2.72 22.17
C TYR A 199 10.41 2.04 23.52
N LYS A 200 9.89 0.85 23.79
CA LYS A 200 10.15 0.07 25.01
C LYS A 200 11.28 -0.94 24.86
N HIS A 201 11.84 -1.06 23.65
CA HIS A 201 12.81 -2.08 23.26
C HIS A 201 14.06 -1.43 22.65
N PRO A 202 14.84 -0.65 23.43
CA PRO A 202 16.02 0.06 22.91
C PRO A 202 17.15 -0.86 22.44
N GLU A 203 17.07 -2.16 22.73
CA GLU A 203 17.96 -3.20 22.25
C GLU A 203 17.74 -3.58 20.78
N TYR A 204 16.64 -3.14 20.16
CA TYR A 204 16.38 -3.30 18.73
C TYR A 204 16.88 -2.08 17.93
N PRO A 205 17.11 -2.21 16.62
CA PRO A 205 17.49 -1.10 15.77
C PRO A 205 16.51 0.07 15.87
N SER A 206 17.06 1.28 15.85
CA SER A 206 16.29 2.50 15.77
C SER A 206 15.50 2.59 14.45
N TYR A 207 14.54 3.50 14.40
CA TYR A 207 13.81 3.82 13.16
C TYR A 207 14.79 4.24 12.04
N GLU A 208 15.74 5.08 12.36
CA GLU A 208 16.76 5.59 11.42
C GLU A 208 17.66 4.48 10.89
N GLU A 209 18.03 3.49 11.71
CA GLU A 209 18.79 2.31 11.27
C GLU A 209 17.99 1.43 10.32
N GLN A 210 16.67 1.25 10.56
CA GLN A 210 15.78 0.51 9.64
C GLN A 210 15.72 1.21 8.27
N MET A 211 15.51 2.53 8.27
CA MET A 211 15.45 3.31 7.03
C MET A 211 16.80 3.33 6.29
N ALA A 212 17.89 3.46 7.02
CA ALA A 212 19.23 3.42 6.44
C ALA A 212 19.57 2.05 5.82
N ALA A 213 19.17 0.94 6.45
CA ALA A 213 19.37 -0.39 5.88
C ALA A 213 18.57 -0.58 4.57
N ARG A 214 17.31 -0.13 4.54
CA ARG A 214 16.50 -0.10 3.31
C ARG A 214 17.20 0.71 2.20
N ASP A 215 17.67 1.90 2.53
CA ASP A 215 18.31 2.79 1.57
C ASP A 215 19.61 2.19 1.02
N ARG A 216 20.45 1.59 1.87
CA ARG A 216 21.68 0.88 1.42
C ARG A 216 21.36 -0.32 0.52
N MET A 217 20.27 -1.07 0.81
CA MET A 217 19.82 -2.15 -0.06
C MET A 217 19.44 -1.63 -1.45
N LEU A 218 18.70 -0.51 -1.53
CA LEU A 218 18.33 0.12 -2.81
C LEU A 218 19.53 0.70 -3.55
N GLU A 219 20.49 1.31 -2.86
CA GLU A 219 21.73 1.82 -3.45
C GLU A 219 22.57 0.71 -4.10
N LYS A 220 22.64 -0.46 -3.46
CA LYS A 220 23.30 -1.65 -4.02
C LYS A 220 22.59 -2.21 -5.25
N ASN A 221 21.29 -1.98 -5.38
CA ASN A 221 20.42 -2.57 -6.40
C ASN A 221 19.64 -1.50 -7.19
N PRO A 222 20.30 -0.58 -7.92
CA PRO A 222 19.65 0.57 -8.54
C PRO A 222 18.65 0.20 -9.65
N ASN A 223 18.74 -1.01 -10.20
CA ASN A 223 17.84 -1.53 -11.24
C ASN A 223 16.68 -2.33 -10.66
N LEU A 224 16.65 -2.57 -9.34
CA LEU A 224 15.55 -3.28 -8.69
C LEU A 224 14.30 -2.40 -8.67
N VAL A 225 13.19 -2.91 -9.20
CA VAL A 225 11.88 -2.30 -9.00
C VAL A 225 11.46 -2.57 -7.55
N PHE A 226 11.22 -1.51 -6.79
CA PHE A 226 10.88 -1.60 -5.38
C PHE A 226 9.53 -0.94 -5.08
N ILE A 227 8.64 -1.68 -4.43
CA ILE A 227 7.37 -1.16 -3.92
C ILE A 227 7.48 -1.08 -2.39
N GLY A 228 7.61 0.12 -1.87
CA GLY A 228 7.65 0.37 -0.42
C GLY A 228 6.26 0.29 0.18
N CYS A 229 5.98 -0.78 0.93
CA CYS A 229 4.71 -0.90 1.64
C CYS A 229 4.54 0.24 2.67
N HIS A 230 3.29 0.63 2.91
CA HIS A 230 2.95 1.55 4.00
C HIS A 230 3.67 2.90 3.89
N LEU A 231 3.69 3.48 2.67
CA LEU A 231 4.46 4.69 2.35
C LEU A 231 5.97 4.52 2.61
N ALA A 232 6.49 3.30 2.40
CA ALA A 232 7.88 2.93 2.69
C ALA A 232 8.32 3.22 4.13
N SER A 233 7.40 3.19 5.11
CA SER A 233 7.57 3.58 6.52
C SER A 233 8.02 5.05 6.71
N LEU A 234 7.73 5.91 5.74
CA LEU A 234 7.92 7.37 5.78
C LEU A 234 6.59 8.13 5.90
N GLU A 235 5.55 7.45 6.38
CA GLU A 235 4.16 7.89 6.47
C GLU A 235 3.96 9.18 7.28
N TRP A 236 4.90 9.49 8.15
CA TRP A 236 4.84 10.63 9.06
C TRP A 236 5.10 11.98 8.38
N SER A 237 5.69 11.99 7.16
CA SER A 237 6.00 13.22 6.43
C SER A 237 6.00 12.98 4.91
N VAL A 238 5.10 13.67 4.20
CA VAL A 238 5.12 13.68 2.72
C VAL A 238 6.39 14.32 2.14
N ASP A 239 7.09 15.19 2.89
CA ASP A 239 8.37 15.78 2.44
C ASP A 239 9.49 14.74 2.48
N GLU A 240 9.58 13.95 3.56
CA GLU A 240 10.56 12.86 3.67
C GLU A 240 10.30 11.79 2.60
N LEU A 241 9.04 11.46 2.38
CA LEU A 241 8.64 10.53 1.34
C LEU A 241 8.99 11.07 -0.07
N ALA A 242 8.81 12.37 -0.32
CA ALA A 242 9.23 13.03 -1.55
C ALA A 242 10.75 12.95 -1.74
N GLY A 243 11.53 13.19 -0.68
CA GLY A 243 13.00 13.02 -0.69
C GLY A 243 13.42 11.60 -1.07
N PHE A 244 12.79 10.59 -0.47
CA PHE A 244 13.02 9.18 -0.78
C PHE A 244 12.69 8.84 -2.24
N LEU A 245 11.51 9.25 -2.71
CA LEU A 245 11.11 9.01 -4.10
C LEU A 245 12.03 9.71 -5.10
N ASN A 246 12.54 10.89 -4.82
CA ASN A 246 13.52 11.60 -5.67
C ASN A 246 14.87 10.88 -5.71
N ARG A 247 15.31 10.31 -4.59
CA ARG A 247 16.59 9.59 -4.49
C ARG A 247 16.55 8.24 -5.22
N PHE A 248 15.41 7.53 -5.19
CA PHE A 248 15.27 6.19 -5.75
C PHE A 248 14.23 6.16 -6.89
N PRO A 249 14.62 6.42 -8.14
CA PRO A 249 13.69 6.55 -9.26
C PRO A 249 12.91 5.27 -9.60
N ASN A 250 13.48 4.08 -9.32
CA ASN A 250 12.83 2.78 -9.56
C ASN A 250 11.98 2.30 -8.37
N THR A 251 11.43 3.23 -7.59
CA THR A 251 10.56 2.89 -6.45
C THR A 251 9.18 3.51 -6.59
N ALA A 252 8.17 2.77 -6.13
CA ALA A 252 6.82 3.28 -5.86
C ALA A 252 6.46 2.94 -4.41
N VAL A 253 5.33 3.47 -3.90
CA VAL A 253 4.87 3.19 -2.54
C VAL A 253 3.37 2.96 -2.52
N ASP A 254 2.89 2.10 -1.62
CA ASP A 254 1.48 1.94 -1.37
C ASP A 254 0.99 2.73 -0.13
N LEU A 255 -0.30 3.02 -0.09
CA LEU A 255 -0.96 3.77 0.98
C LEU A 255 -1.45 2.87 2.13
N ALA A 256 -1.24 1.57 2.04
CA ALA A 256 -1.83 0.57 2.92
C ALA A 256 -1.61 0.89 4.40
N ALA A 257 -2.67 0.80 5.18
CA ALA A 257 -2.71 1.08 6.62
C ALA A 257 -2.22 2.48 7.05
N ARG A 258 -1.96 3.41 6.12
CA ARG A 258 -1.39 4.74 6.44
C ARG A 258 -2.31 5.92 6.12
N MET A 259 -3.57 5.66 5.81
CA MET A 259 -4.55 6.73 5.59
C MET A 259 -4.72 7.64 6.82
N GLY A 260 -4.58 7.11 8.04
CA GLY A 260 -4.62 7.91 9.27
C GLY A 260 -3.55 8.99 9.32
N GLN A 261 -2.31 8.69 8.92
CA GLN A 261 -1.20 9.64 8.85
C GLN A 261 -1.43 10.71 7.77
N LEU A 262 -2.01 10.33 6.64
CA LEU A 262 -2.38 11.28 5.58
C LEU A 262 -3.53 12.19 6.03
N PHE A 263 -4.52 11.69 6.77
CA PHE A 263 -5.57 12.51 7.35
C PHE A 263 -5.01 13.51 8.37
N TYR A 264 -4.09 13.06 9.22
CA TYR A 264 -3.40 13.92 10.19
C TYR A 264 -2.65 15.04 9.49
N GLN A 265 -1.80 14.72 8.50
CA GLN A 265 -1.05 15.73 7.75
C GLN A 265 -1.98 16.66 6.95
N SER A 266 -3.12 16.16 6.43
CA SER A 266 -4.12 17.00 5.73
C SER A 266 -4.90 17.92 6.68
N ARG A 267 -5.02 17.56 7.95
CA ARG A 267 -5.57 18.45 8.99
C ARG A 267 -4.63 19.63 9.23
N GLU A 268 -3.33 19.39 9.24
CA GLU A 268 -2.30 20.40 9.46
C GLU A 268 -2.07 21.26 8.20
N ASP A 269 -1.86 20.64 7.04
CA ASP A 269 -1.64 21.29 5.75
C ASP A 269 -2.15 20.43 4.59
N ARG A 270 -3.42 20.62 4.24
CA ARG A 270 -4.07 19.90 3.15
C ARG A 270 -3.41 20.14 1.79
N GLU A 271 -3.02 21.37 1.49
CA GLU A 271 -2.49 21.69 0.16
C GLU A 271 -1.10 21.09 -0.06
N LYS A 272 -0.32 20.96 0.99
CA LYS A 272 0.95 20.22 0.97
C LYS A 272 0.74 18.75 0.58
N VAL A 273 -0.17 18.05 1.27
CA VAL A 273 -0.49 16.65 0.97
C VAL A 273 -1.05 16.52 -0.45
N ARG A 274 -1.98 17.39 -0.83
CA ARG A 274 -2.56 17.41 -2.18
C ARG A 274 -1.51 17.61 -3.27
N THR A 275 -0.59 18.56 -3.08
CA THR A 275 0.50 18.84 -4.02
C THR A 275 1.43 17.65 -4.15
N PHE A 276 1.78 16.98 -3.04
CA PHE A 276 2.54 15.73 -3.05
C PHE A 276 1.88 14.65 -3.92
N PHE A 277 0.58 14.38 -3.74
CA PHE A 277 -0.13 13.40 -4.56
C PHE A 277 -0.11 13.73 -6.05
N ILE A 278 -0.25 14.99 -6.42
CA ILE A 278 -0.20 15.42 -7.82
C ILE A 278 1.21 15.29 -8.39
N GLN A 279 2.22 15.68 -7.62
CA GLN A 279 3.62 15.65 -8.07
C GLN A 279 4.15 14.22 -8.25
N TYR A 280 3.78 13.31 -7.34
CA TYR A 280 4.26 11.92 -7.35
C TYR A 280 3.20 10.93 -7.83
N GLN A 281 2.18 11.40 -8.58
CA GLN A 281 1.03 10.63 -9.02
C GLN A 281 1.36 9.32 -9.74
N ASP A 282 2.52 9.22 -10.39
CA ASP A 282 2.96 8.04 -11.14
C ASP A 282 3.62 6.96 -10.26
N ARG A 283 3.73 7.20 -8.94
CA ARG A 283 4.50 6.39 -8.01
C ARG A 283 3.76 6.05 -6.71
N LEU A 284 2.47 6.33 -6.67
CA LEU A 284 1.59 6.05 -5.54
C LEU A 284 0.59 4.96 -5.94
N LEU A 285 0.46 3.93 -5.11
CA LEU A 285 -0.48 2.83 -5.32
C LEU A 285 -1.51 2.82 -4.18
N TYR A 286 -2.77 2.67 -4.51
CA TYR A 286 -3.79 2.46 -3.50
C TYR A 286 -3.67 1.06 -2.90
N GLY A 287 -3.80 0.95 -1.58
CA GLY A 287 -3.79 -0.29 -0.82
C GLY A 287 -4.43 -0.08 0.55
N THR A 288 -5.01 -1.12 1.13
CA THR A 288 -5.71 -1.03 2.42
C THR A 288 -5.03 -1.77 3.57
N ASP A 289 -4.33 -2.86 3.30
CA ASP A 289 -3.84 -3.83 4.30
C ASP A 289 -4.99 -4.59 5.01
N ILE A 290 -6.15 -4.70 4.36
CA ILE A 290 -7.25 -5.52 4.89
C ILE A 290 -6.85 -6.99 4.84
N ILE A 291 -7.16 -7.72 5.90
CA ILE A 291 -6.82 -9.14 6.06
C ILE A 291 -8.10 -9.97 6.06
N ASP A 292 -8.24 -10.83 5.06
CA ASP A 292 -9.27 -11.88 4.99
C ASP A 292 -8.70 -13.18 5.55
N ARG A 293 -9.23 -13.61 6.69
CA ARG A 293 -8.89 -14.90 7.34
C ARG A 293 -10.05 -15.89 7.31
N GLY A 294 -11.09 -15.59 6.54
CA GLY A 294 -12.39 -16.25 6.66
C GLY A 294 -13.18 -15.74 7.88
N GLY A 295 -14.22 -16.41 8.25
CA GLY A 295 -15.07 -16.05 9.40
C GLY A 295 -16.33 -15.29 8.98
N ASP A 296 -16.69 -14.21 9.71
CA ASP A 296 -17.93 -13.47 9.43
C ASP A 296 -17.84 -12.70 8.09
N ALA A 297 -18.47 -13.27 7.09
CA ALA A 297 -18.53 -12.72 5.73
C ALA A 297 -19.14 -11.31 5.71
N THR A 298 -20.20 -11.07 6.46
CA THR A 298 -20.91 -9.78 6.50
C THR A 298 -20.02 -8.71 7.12
N ALA A 299 -19.32 -9.03 8.21
CA ALA A 299 -18.41 -8.10 8.87
C ALA A 299 -17.24 -7.72 7.94
N LEU A 300 -16.64 -8.70 7.24
CA LEU A 300 -15.56 -8.45 6.30
C LEU A 300 -16.01 -7.59 5.11
N GLN A 301 -17.13 -7.95 4.47
CA GLN A 301 -17.69 -7.18 3.34
C GLN A 301 -18.00 -5.73 3.73
N ASN A 302 -18.57 -5.52 4.92
CA ASN A 302 -18.81 -4.18 5.46
C ASN A 302 -17.50 -3.43 5.70
N GLN A 303 -16.48 -4.06 6.27
CA GLN A 303 -15.17 -3.46 6.49
C GLN A 303 -14.54 -3.03 5.16
N MET A 304 -14.53 -3.89 4.15
CA MET A 304 -14.04 -3.60 2.80
C MET A 304 -14.74 -2.38 2.21
N HIS A 305 -16.07 -2.43 2.12
CA HIS A 305 -16.88 -1.35 1.54
C HIS A 305 -16.66 -0.02 2.25
N GLN A 306 -16.74 0.01 3.59
CA GLN A 306 -16.59 1.24 4.36
C GLN A 306 -15.18 1.83 4.25
N THR A 307 -14.15 0.98 4.23
CA THR A 307 -12.76 1.42 4.05
C THR A 307 -12.55 2.02 2.67
N TRP A 308 -12.92 1.30 1.62
CA TRP A 308 -12.78 1.76 0.24
C TRP A 308 -13.56 3.04 -0.04
N LEU A 309 -14.81 3.14 0.46
CA LEU A 309 -15.65 4.32 0.27
C LEU A 309 -15.13 5.54 1.06
N ARG A 310 -14.62 5.34 2.29
CA ARG A 310 -13.96 6.40 3.07
C ARG A 310 -12.76 6.97 2.33
N ASP A 311 -11.90 6.09 1.81
CA ASP A 311 -10.67 6.48 1.14
C ASP A 311 -10.95 7.14 -0.22
N TRP A 312 -11.96 6.64 -0.96
CA TRP A 312 -12.45 7.31 -2.16
C TRP A 312 -12.94 8.73 -1.86
N LYS A 313 -13.76 8.90 -0.82
CA LYS A 313 -14.24 10.22 -0.40
C LYS A 313 -13.10 11.16 -0.09
N TYR A 314 -12.07 10.69 0.60
CA TYR A 314 -10.90 11.49 0.93
C TYR A 314 -10.08 11.88 -0.30
N LEU A 315 -9.82 10.96 -1.20
CA LEU A 315 -8.97 11.20 -2.35
C LEU A 315 -9.68 11.99 -3.45
N ALA A 316 -10.93 11.62 -3.79
CA ALA A 316 -11.64 12.13 -4.95
C ALA A 316 -12.50 13.37 -4.68
N THR A 317 -12.93 13.62 -3.43
CA THR A 317 -13.89 14.68 -3.12
C THR A 317 -13.27 15.86 -2.35
N ASN A 318 -14.09 16.89 -2.11
CA ASN A 318 -13.72 18.07 -1.30
C ASN A 318 -14.48 18.12 0.05
N HIS A 319 -14.95 16.99 0.53
CA HIS A 319 -15.77 16.95 1.75
C HIS A 319 -14.94 17.30 2.99
N LYS A 320 -15.58 17.89 3.97
CA LYS A 320 -15.13 17.95 5.34
C LYS A 320 -15.39 16.59 5.97
N MET A 321 -14.39 16.01 6.57
CA MET A 321 -14.43 14.64 7.07
C MET A 321 -13.95 14.55 8.51
N THR A 322 -14.40 13.51 9.20
CA THR A 322 -13.84 13.01 10.46
C THR A 322 -13.49 11.54 10.31
N SER A 323 -12.61 11.04 11.15
CA SER A 323 -12.25 9.63 11.17
C SER A 323 -11.94 9.19 12.61
N ASN A 324 -12.18 7.91 12.91
CA ASN A 324 -11.75 7.30 14.18
C ASN A 324 -10.22 7.12 14.27
N LEU A 325 -9.49 7.34 13.18
CA LEU A 325 -8.03 7.17 13.11
C LEU A 325 -7.26 8.36 13.69
N ILE A 326 -7.87 9.56 13.73
CA ILE A 326 -7.26 10.80 14.23
C ILE A 326 -8.28 11.63 15.02
N ASP A 327 -7.80 12.64 15.75
CA ASP A 327 -8.65 13.66 16.34
C ASP A 327 -8.90 14.82 15.37
N GLY A 328 -10.08 15.43 15.49
CA GLY A 328 -10.48 16.61 14.75
C GLY A 328 -11.00 16.32 13.34
N GLU A 329 -11.29 17.41 12.64
CA GLU A 329 -11.80 17.39 11.27
C GLU A 329 -10.67 17.71 10.30
N PHE A 330 -10.76 17.13 9.11
CA PHE A 330 -9.85 17.41 8.00
C PHE A 330 -10.63 17.56 6.70
N ARG A 331 -10.01 18.11 5.68
CA ARG A 331 -10.63 18.27 4.37
C ARG A 331 -10.03 17.29 3.37
N ALA A 332 -10.89 16.64 2.60
CA ALA A 332 -10.56 15.71 1.53
C ALA A 332 -9.78 16.42 0.39
N LEU A 333 -8.94 15.67 -0.33
CA LEU A 333 -7.92 16.20 -1.23
C LEU A 333 -8.47 16.73 -2.56
N LYS A 334 -9.59 16.20 -3.06
CA LYS A 334 -10.14 16.56 -4.39
C LYS A 334 -9.08 16.44 -5.48
N LEU A 335 -8.50 15.25 -5.61
CA LEU A 335 -7.51 14.97 -6.65
C LEU A 335 -8.17 14.96 -8.03
N PRO A 336 -7.47 15.43 -9.10
CA PRO A 336 -7.95 15.29 -10.48
C PRO A 336 -8.22 13.84 -10.87
N LYS A 337 -9.12 13.60 -11.84
CA LYS A 337 -9.43 12.25 -12.36
C LYS A 337 -8.18 11.50 -12.77
N GLU A 338 -7.28 12.14 -13.52
CA GLU A 338 -6.02 11.55 -13.93
C GLU A 338 -5.19 11.01 -12.75
N VAL A 339 -5.12 11.75 -11.65
CA VAL A 339 -4.39 11.32 -10.45
C VAL A 339 -5.11 10.15 -9.77
N ILE A 340 -6.43 10.18 -9.73
CA ILE A 340 -7.26 9.10 -9.16
C ILE A 340 -7.12 7.82 -9.99
N ASP A 341 -7.16 7.90 -11.32
CA ASP A 341 -7.04 6.76 -12.23
C ASP A 341 -5.66 6.09 -12.08
N LYS A 342 -4.59 6.90 -12.01
CA LYS A 342 -3.24 6.41 -11.74
C LYS A 342 -3.15 5.73 -10.38
N LEU A 343 -3.58 6.39 -9.33
CA LEU A 343 -3.49 5.92 -7.96
C LEU A 343 -4.25 4.61 -7.74
N TYR A 344 -5.47 4.52 -8.27
CA TYR A 344 -6.33 3.36 -8.06
C TYR A 344 -6.11 2.21 -9.05
N ARG A 345 -5.50 2.45 -10.21
CA ARG A 345 -5.38 1.39 -11.22
C ARG A 345 -4.09 1.44 -12.01
N GLU A 346 -3.83 2.52 -12.76
CA GLU A 346 -2.81 2.52 -13.79
C GLU A 346 -1.39 2.27 -13.23
N ASN A 347 -1.11 2.78 -12.01
CA ASN A 347 0.16 2.53 -11.37
C ASN A 347 0.33 1.07 -10.95
N ALA A 348 -0.72 0.42 -10.41
CA ALA A 348 -0.63 -0.99 -10.09
C ALA A 348 -0.36 -1.83 -11.34
N GLU A 349 -1.04 -1.55 -12.45
CA GLU A 349 -0.83 -2.22 -13.75
C GLU A 349 0.55 -1.95 -14.37
N ARG A 350 1.19 -0.84 -13.99
CA ARG A 350 2.51 -0.45 -14.50
C ARG A 350 3.66 -0.97 -13.66
N TRP A 351 3.52 -0.98 -12.33
CA TRP A 351 4.60 -1.29 -11.39
C TRP A 351 4.69 -2.78 -11.06
N TYR A 352 3.63 -3.54 -11.31
CA TYR A 352 3.55 -4.98 -11.20
C TYR A 352 3.44 -5.67 -12.56
#